data_078cb8f8cb159683e5d9803d2e22bd3a
#
_entry.id   078cb8f8cb159683e5d9803d2e22bd3a
#
_cell.length_a   1.000
_cell.length_b   1.000
_cell.length_c   1.000
_cell.angle_alpha   90.00
_cell.angle_beta   90.00
_cell.angle_gamma   90.00
#
_symmetry.space_group_name_H-M   'P 1'
#
loop_
_entity.id
_entity.type
_entity.pdbx_description
1 polymer ?
#
loop_
_entity_poly.entity_id
_entity_poly.type
_entity_poly.pdbx_seq_one_letter_code
_entity_poly.pdbx_strand_id
1 'polypeptide(L)'
;MSSSTPLLAVDELSVVFRGRGSDSDEVRAVDGVSFTLEEGRVTGLVGESGCGKSVTSLALMGLLPDRGVRVGGSAVMRLPDGEADLLKLPHRRMRDLRGSQLAMIFQDPLSSLNPVVPIGRQVTEILTRHRGLRGSKASKEAADLLYRVGIPDPTRRLREYPHQLSGGMRQRALIAMAVACRPRLMIADEPTTALDVTIQAQILELLKDLVTEEGTALLMITHDLGVVAGLCDDINVLYAGRAVETAQRAPLFADPTHPYTVGLLGSIPRLDAPRGEALTPIRGSVNDNIAWTDGCAFAPRCDHYTSECLQGPPKLVTVGGEAGAGPADGAGDRAATGNAVAAHAHRCVNPVQHADVVDRTVLESPAVVGDDEEAQG
;
A
#
# COMPACT_ATOMS: atom_id res chain seq x y z
N MET A 1 11.41 7.09 23.86
CA MET A 1 10.94 6.29 22.72
C MET A 1 12.10 6.24 21.74
N SER A 2 12.71 5.07 21.51
CA SER A 2 13.84 4.93 20.59
C SER A 2 13.37 5.24 19.18
N SER A 3 13.99 6.22 18.54
CA SER A 3 13.80 6.50 17.12
C SER A 3 14.37 5.32 16.32
N SER A 4 13.51 4.42 15.90
CA SER A 4 13.93 3.33 15.02
C SER A 4 14.21 3.89 13.61
N THR A 5 15.39 3.61 13.08
CA THR A 5 15.70 3.93 11.68
C THR A 5 14.75 3.14 10.78
N PRO A 6 14.06 3.75 9.80
CA PRO A 6 13.13 3.04 8.93
C PRO A 6 13.80 1.90 8.17
N LEU A 7 13.04 0.85 7.83
CA LEU A 7 13.51 -0.23 6.96
C LEU A 7 13.71 0.26 5.54
N LEU A 8 12.76 1.02 5.03
CA LEU A 8 12.79 1.64 3.70
C LEU A 8 12.44 3.12 3.83
N ALA A 9 13.24 3.98 3.24
CA ALA A 9 12.94 5.39 3.05
C ALA A 9 12.81 5.67 1.54
N VAL A 10 11.62 6.09 1.12
CA VAL A 10 11.32 6.55 -0.24
C VAL A 10 11.30 8.07 -0.22
N ASP A 11 12.08 8.69 -1.11
CA ASP A 11 12.22 10.14 -1.19
C ASP A 11 12.05 10.60 -2.64
N GLU A 12 11.07 11.51 -2.86
CA GLU A 12 10.76 12.14 -4.14
C GLU A 12 10.63 11.15 -5.31
N LEU A 13 10.03 9.97 -5.06
CA LEU A 13 9.82 8.98 -6.10
C LEU A 13 8.97 9.58 -7.23
N SER A 14 9.50 9.52 -8.44
CA SER A 14 8.79 9.94 -9.64
C SER A 14 8.88 8.87 -10.74
N VAL A 15 7.77 8.68 -11.45
CA VAL A 15 7.71 7.74 -12.58
C VAL A 15 6.98 8.42 -13.74
N VAL A 16 7.68 8.54 -14.87
CA VAL A 16 7.19 9.16 -16.07
C VAL A 16 7.24 8.17 -17.23
N PHE A 17 6.10 7.92 -17.85
CA PHE A 17 5.98 7.12 -19.08
C PHE A 17 6.03 8.03 -20.28
N ARG A 18 6.85 7.68 -21.28
CA ARG A 18 6.94 8.37 -22.57
C ARG A 18 5.97 7.74 -23.56
N GLY A 19 5.10 8.55 -24.15
CA GLY A 19 4.26 8.12 -25.26
C GLY A 19 5.05 7.74 -26.51
N ARG A 20 4.41 7.04 -27.44
CA ARG A 20 5.04 6.62 -28.72
C ARG A 20 5.11 7.74 -29.78
N GLY A 21 4.75 8.99 -29.42
CA GLY A 21 4.69 10.16 -30.30
C GLY A 21 5.75 11.21 -29.99
N SER A 22 5.35 12.48 -30.02
CA SER A 22 6.20 13.62 -29.66
C SER A 22 6.46 13.71 -28.16
N ASP A 23 7.47 14.48 -27.73
CA ASP A 23 7.80 14.73 -26.31
C ASP A 23 6.61 15.30 -25.48
N SER A 24 5.51 15.67 -26.14
CA SER A 24 4.28 16.17 -25.51
C SER A 24 3.39 15.09 -24.87
N ASP A 25 3.65 13.80 -25.08
CA ASP A 25 2.81 12.70 -24.60
C ASP A 25 3.40 12.02 -23.34
N GLU A 26 4.15 12.75 -22.52
CA GLU A 26 4.64 12.20 -21.24
C GLU A 26 3.52 12.09 -20.21
N VAL A 27 3.35 10.90 -19.62
CA VAL A 27 2.43 10.65 -18.53
C VAL A 27 3.21 10.47 -17.22
N ARG A 28 3.04 11.39 -16.29
CA ARG A 28 3.60 11.28 -14.93
C ARG A 28 2.67 10.42 -14.08
N ALA A 29 2.98 9.17 -13.91
CA ALA A 29 2.17 8.27 -13.09
C ALA A 29 2.43 8.43 -11.58
N VAL A 30 3.65 8.85 -11.21
CA VAL A 30 4.05 9.17 -9.83
C VAL A 30 4.89 10.44 -9.88
N ASP A 31 4.64 11.37 -8.95
CA ASP A 31 5.25 12.69 -8.94
C ASP A 31 5.60 13.16 -7.52
N GLY A 32 6.84 12.90 -7.08
CA GLY A 32 7.37 13.34 -5.80
C GLY A 32 6.70 12.66 -4.60
N VAL A 33 6.54 11.34 -4.64
CA VAL A 33 5.97 10.57 -3.51
C VAL A 33 7.09 10.19 -2.55
N SER A 34 6.93 10.60 -1.27
CA SER A 34 7.86 10.31 -0.19
C SER A 34 7.14 9.65 0.98
N PHE A 35 7.68 8.56 1.51
CA PHE A 35 7.18 7.86 2.70
C PHE A 35 8.24 6.91 3.28
N THR A 36 8.01 6.44 4.49
CA THR A 36 8.88 5.47 5.17
C THR A 36 8.13 4.21 5.52
N LEU A 37 8.84 3.08 5.57
CA LEU A 37 8.32 1.81 6.06
C LEU A 37 9.16 1.34 7.24
N GLU A 38 8.50 0.93 8.32
CA GLU A 38 9.13 0.44 9.54
C GLU A 38 8.91 -1.08 9.69
N GLU A 39 9.87 -1.77 10.29
CA GLU A 39 9.74 -3.21 10.58
C GLU A 39 8.57 -3.45 11.54
N GLY A 40 7.76 -4.49 11.27
CA GLY A 40 6.62 -4.86 12.10
C GLY A 40 5.44 -3.88 12.03
N ARG A 41 5.39 -3.00 11.03
CA ARG A 41 4.30 -2.04 10.82
C ARG A 41 3.69 -2.18 9.42
N VAL A 42 2.44 -1.77 9.33
CA VAL A 42 1.68 -1.73 8.08
C VAL A 42 1.49 -0.30 7.63
N THR A 43 2.03 0.04 6.47
CA THR A 43 1.81 1.35 5.83
C THR A 43 0.84 1.20 4.67
N GLY A 44 -0.27 1.94 4.70
CA GLY A 44 -1.26 1.98 3.64
C GLY A 44 -0.89 3.00 2.55
N LEU A 45 -1.06 2.61 1.30
CA LEU A 45 -1.00 3.48 0.13
C LEU A 45 -2.36 3.43 -0.55
N VAL A 46 -3.17 4.47 -0.38
CA VAL A 46 -4.60 4.46 -0.71
C VAL A 46 -4.99 5.52 -1.73
N GLY A 47 -6.08 5.31 -2.45
CA GLY A 47 -6.62 6.25 -3.42
C GLY A 47 -7.38 5.54 -4.54
N GLU A 48 -8.03 6.29 -5.42
CA GLU A 48 -8.78 5.75 -6.56
C GLU A 48 -7.89 5.00 -7.55
N SER A 49 -8.49 4.19 -8.42
CA SER A 49 -7.78 3.52 -9.51
C SER A 49 -7.09 4.55 -10.43
N GLY A 50 -5.86 4.25 -10.86
CA GLY A 50 -5.08 5.15 -11.73
C GLY A 50 -4.29 6.23 -10.99
N CYS A 51 -4.36 6.36 -9.67
CA CYS A 51 -3.61 7.40 -8.91
C CYS A 51 -2.11 7.10 -8.71
N GLY A 52 -1.55 6.01 -9.26
CA GLY A 52 -0.12 5.70 -9.21
C GLY A 52 0.32 4.64 -8.20
N LYS A 53 -0.58 4.04 -7.40
CA LYS A 53 -0.25 3.05 -6.35
C LYS A 53 0.55 1.86 -6.87
N SER A 54 0.01 1.12 -7.84
CA SER A 54 0.68 -0.05 -8.40
C SER A 54 1.95 0.31 -9.18
N VAL A 55 2.02 1.50 -9.78
CA VAL A 55 3.25 1.99 -10.42
C VAL A 55 4.34 2.22 -9.37
N THR A 56 3.99 2.75 -8.20
CA THR A 56 4.90 2.91 -7.06
C THR A 56 5.47 1.55 -6.62
N SER A 57 4.62 0.54 -6.43
CA SER A 57 5.08 -0.81 -6.05
C SER A 57 6.00 -1.44 -7.08
N LEU A 58 5.65 -1.33 -8.38
CA LEU A 58 6.47 -1.86 -9.47
C LEU A 58 7.82 -1.13 -9.58
N ALA A 59 7.87 0.18 -9.29
CA ALA A 59 9.12 0.93 -9.23
C ALA A 59 10.03 0.41 -8.11
N LEU A 60 9.51 0.26 -6.89
CA LEU A 60 10.25 -0.29 -5.74
C LEU A 60 10.74 -1.71 -5.98
N MET A 61 9.94 -2.51 -6.68
CA MET A 61 10.32 -3.87 -7.06
C MET A 61 11.26 -3.92 -8.28
N GLY A 62 11.55 -2.79 -8.96
CA GLY A 62 12.34 -2.76 -10.19
C GLY A 62 11.70 -3.60 -11.31
N LEU A 63 10.37 -3.56 -11.43
CA LEU A 63 9.58 -4.33 -12.41
C LEU A 63 9.01 -3.45 -13.52
N LEU A 64 9.29 -2.15 -13.51
CA LEU A 64 8.91 -1.27 -14.61
C LEU A 64 9.74 -1.60 -15.88
N PRO A 65 9.19 -1.35 -17.08
CA PRO A 65 9.93 -1.56 -18.33
C PRO A 65 11.19 -0.68 -18.40
N ASP A 66 12.28 -1.23 -18.94
CA ASP A 66 13.55 -0.50 -19.12
C ASP A 66 13.48 0.62 -20.17
N ARG A 67 12.51 0.53 -21.09
CA ARG A 67 12.34 1.48 -22.21
C ARG A 67 11.04 2.24 -22.09
N GLY A 68 11.11 3.54 -22.36
CA GLY A 68 9.93 4.40 -22.33
C GLY A 68 9.48 4.79 -20.91
N VAL A 69 10.28 4.51 -19.87
CA VAL A 69 9.99 4.90 -18.49
C VAL A 69 11.21 5.59 -17.89
N ARG A 70 10.97 6.70 -17.19
CA ARG A 70 11.98 7.34 -16.33
C ARG A 70 11.54 7.21 -14.89
N VAL A 71 12.45 6.75 -14.04
CA VAL A 71 12.26 6.69 -12.59
C VAL A 71 13.25 7.65 -11.95
N GLY A 72 12.76 8.52 -11.07
CA GLY A 72 13.54 9.50 -10.31
C GLY A 72 13.33 9.37 -8.80
N GLY A 73 14.12 10.11 -8.03
CA GLY A 73 14.10 10.04 -6.57
C GLY A 73 15.04 8.96 -6.02
N SER A 74 14.76 8.50 -4.82
CA SER A 74 15.52 7.43 -4.16
C SER A 74 14.58 6.51 -3.34
N ALA A 75 15.00 5.25 -3.15
CA ALA A 75 14.32 4.28 -2.29
C ALA A 75 15.39 3.47 -1.54
N VAL A 76 15.85 4.00 -0.40
CA VAL A 76 16.95 3.43 0.37
C VAL A 76 16.42 2.39 1.34
N MET A 77 16.79 1.13 1.12
CA MET A 77 16.42 0.01 1.98
C MET A 77 17.62 -0.44 2.82
N ARG A 78 17.37 -0.67 4.10
CA ARG A 78 18.33 -1.26 5.02
C ARG A 78 18.36 -2.78 4.86
N LEU A 79 19.45 -3.29 4.31
CA LEU A 79 19.72 -4.71 4.09
C LEU A 79 20.67 -5.27 5.16
N PRO A 80 20.79 -6.60 5.32
CA PRO A 80 21.74 -7.21 6.25
C PRO A 80 23.20 -6.84 5.97
N ASP A 81 23.55 -6.52 4.73
CA ASP A 81 24.88 -6.17 4.26
C ASP A 81 25.11 -4.65 4.07
N GLY A 82 24.20 -3.81 4.57
CA GLY A 82 24.25 -2.35 4.48
C GLY A 82 23.01 -1.76 3.84
N GLU A 83 23.07 -0.49 3.45
CA GLU A 83 21.97 0.20 2.79
C GLU A 83 22.11 0.12 1.27
N ALA A 84 20.97 0.06 0.58
CA ALA A 84 20.94 0.07 -0.88
C ALA A 84 19.75 0.87 -1.41
N ASP A 85 19.99 1.72 -2.41
CA ASP A 85 18.95 2.41 -3.16
C ASP A 85 18.36 1.45 -4.20
N LEU A 86 17.13 0.97 -3.94
CA LEU A 86 16.43 -0.01 -4.78
C LEU A 86 16.26 0.47 -6.22
N LEU A 87 16.09 1.79 -6.43
CA LEU A 87 15.90 2.35 -7.77
C LEU A 87 17.17 2.35 -8.62
N LYS A 88 18.34 2.23 -7.98
CA LYS A 88 19.66 2.26 -8.65
C LYS A 88 20.35 0.90 -8.69
N LEU A 89 19.72 -0.13 -8.10
CA LEU A 89 20.31 -1.46 -8.09
C LEU A 89 20.36 -2.07 -9.50
N PRO A 90 21.48 -2.73 -9.85
CA PRO A 90 21.54 -3.49 -11.08
C PRO A 90 20.56 -4.67 -11.03
N HIS A 91 19.98 -5.05 -12.17
CA HIS A 91 18.97 -6.10 -12.29
C HIS A 91 19.36 -7.42 -11.61
N ARG A 92 20.66 -7.80 -11.66
CA ARG A 92 21.14 -9.00 -10.99
C ARG A 92 20.96 -8.92 -9.48
N ARG A 93 21.35 -7.81 -8.86
CA ARG A 93 21.22 -7.62 -7.39
C ARG A 93 19.75 -7.56 -6.99
N MET A 94 18.92 -6.81 -7.73
CA MET A 94 17.49 -6.74 -7.48
C MET A 94 16.83 -8.12 -7.58
N ARG A 95 17.21 -8.95 -8.55
CA ARG A 95 16.70 -10.33 -8.68
C ARG A 95 17.06 -11.20 -7.48
N ASP A 96 18.22 -10.98 -6.87
CA ASP A 96 18.65 -11.74 -5.68
C ASP A 96 17.91 -11.29 -4.40
N LEU A 97 17.50 -10.02 -4.34
CA LEU A 97 16.67 -9.50 -3.25
C LEU A 97 15.21 -9.94 -3.35
N ARG A 98 14.65 -10.01 -4.55
CA ARG A 98 13.26 -10.45 -4.75
C ARG A 98 13.10 -11.91 -4.31
N GLY A 99 12.09 -12.16 -3.49
CA GLY A 99 11.79 -13.46 -2.89
C GLY A 99 12.63 -13.79 -1.66
N SER A 100 13.68 -13.01 -1.34
CA SER A 100 14.52 -13.23 -0.14
C SER A 100 14.37 -12.09 0.88
N GLN A 101 14.52 -10.83 0.47
CA GLN A 101 14.41 -9.64 1.30
C GLN A 101 13.15 -8.82 1.00
N LEU A 102 12.74 -8.84 -0.27
CA LEU A 102 11.54 -8.19 -0.77
C LEU A 102 10.60 -9.24 -1.35
N ALA A 103 9.32 -9.17 -1.00
CA ALA A 103 8.28 -9.99 -1.62
C ALA A 103 7.12 -9.11 -2.10
N MET A 104 6.37 -9.59 -3.08
CA MET A 104 5.19 -8.92 -3.58
C MET A 104 4.04 -9.90 -3.79
N ILE A 105 2.87 -9.50 -3.34
CA ILE A 105 1.59 -10.14 -3.63
C ILE A 105 0.91 -9.27 -4.69
N PHE A 106 0.72 -9.82 -5.88
CA PHE A 106 0.10 -9.11 -7.00
C PHE A 106 -1.42 -9.16 -6.92
N GLN A 107 -2.09 -8.19 -7.53
CA GLN A 107 -3.53 -8.01 -7.53
C GLN A 107 -4.32 -9.22 -8.08
N ASP A 108 -3.82 -9.85 -9.14
CA ASP A 108 -4.50 -10.99 -9.77
C ASP A 108 -3.77 -12.32 -9.51
N PRO A 109 -4.36 -13.22 -8.70
CA PRO A 109 -3.78 -14.54 -8.45
C PRO A 109 -3.68 -15.42 -9.68
N LEU A 110 -4.55 -15.24 -10.67
CA LEU A 110 -4.57 -16.09 -11.87
C LEU A 110 -3.38 -15.80 -12.78
N SER A 111 -3.00 -14.53 -12.92
CA SER A 111 -1.83 -14.14 -13.71
C SER A 111 -0.51 -14.40 -12.98
N SER A 112 -0.53 -14.49 -11.65
CA SER A 112 0.66 -14.65 -10.81
C SER A 112 1.10 -16.10 -10.63
N LEU A 113 0.16 -17.06 -10.71
CA LEU A 113 0.45 -18.50 -10.64
C LEU A 113 0.58 -19.08 -12.05
N ASN A 114 1.62 -19.89 -12.28
CA ASN A 114 1.76 -20.62 -13.54
C ASN A 114 0.70 -21.73 -13.63
N PRO A 115 -0.27 -21.66 -14.57
CA PRO A 115 -1.43 -22.55 -14.60
C PRO A 115 -1.07 -24.00 -14.95
N VAL A 116 0.07 -24.25 -15.59
CA VAL A 116 0.51 -25.58 -16.02
C VAL A 116 1.60 -26.18 -15.12
N VAL A 117 1.86 -25.56 -13.96
CA VAL A 117 2.82 -26.05 -12.97
C VAL A 117 2.09 -26.29 -11.63
N PRO A 118 2.26 -27.47 -11.00
CA PRO A 118 1.67 -27.74 -9.68
C PRO A 118 2.11 -26.73 -8.63
N ILE A 119 1.23 -26.40 -7.68
CA ILE A 119 1.49 -25.43 -6.60
C ILE A 119 2.77 -25.78 -5.83
N GLY A 120 2.95 -27.05 -5.46
CA GLY A 120 4.13 -27.49 -4.72
C GLY A 120 5.44 -27.21 -5.44
N ARG A 121 5.47 -27.33 -6.77
CA ARG A 121 6.67 -27.02 -7.53
C ARG A 121 6.97 -25.51 -7.51
N GLN A 122 5.95 -24.67 -7.61
CA GLN A 122 6.11 -23.20 -7.55
C GLN A 122 6.62 -22.75 -6.19
N VAL A 123 6.08 -23.28 -5.08
CA VAL A 123 6.57 -23.00 -3.72
C VAL A 123 7.98 -23.52 -3.50
N THR A 124 8.25 -24.78 -3.88
CA THR A 124 9.58 -25.40 -3.66
C THR A 124 10.68 -24.75 -4.51
N GLU A 125 10.34 -24.13 -5.65
CA GLU A 125 11.30 -23.40 -6.47
C GLU A 125 11.88 -22.21 -5.71
N ILE A 126 11.04 -21.44 -5.01
CA ILE A 126 11.46 -20.30 -4.18
C ILE A 126 12.37 -20.79 -3.05
N LEU A 127 11.95 -21.83 -2.33
CA LEU A 127 12.72 -22.44 -1.24
C LEU A 127 14.09 -22.96 -1.71
N THR A 128 14.12 -23.59 -2.89
CA THR A 128 15.36 -24.12 -3.48
C THR A 128 16.30 -22.99 -3.87
N ARG A 129 15.76 -21.95 -4.50
CA ARG A 129 16.55 -20.83 -5.00
C ARG A 129 17.15 -19.99 -3.88
N HIS A 130 16.37 -19.62 -2.86
CA HIS A 130 16.76 -18.66 -1.86
C HIS A 130 17.20 -19.28 -0.53
N ARG A 131 16.70 -20.47 -0.17
CA ARG A 131 17.05 -21.19 1.08
C ARG A 131 17.89 -22.45 0.85
N GLY A 132 18.16 -22.82 -0.41
CA GLY A 132 18.95 -24.00 -0.76
C GLY A 132 18.28 -25.33 -0.41
N LEU A 133 16.99 -25.34 -0.02
CA LEU A 133 16.25 -26.55 0.33
C LEU A 133 15.94 -27.38 -0.92
N ARG A 134 16.10 -28.71 -0.83
CA ARG A 134 15.88 -29.61 -1.97
C ARG A 134 15.14 -30.89 -1.55
N GLY A 135 14.49 -31.53 -2.52
CA GLY A 135 13.85 -32.84 -2.36
C GLY A 135 12.77 -32.83 -1.25
N SER A 136 12.81 -33.85 -0.39
CA SER A 136 11.81 -34.04 0.68
C SER A 136 11.80 -32.89 1.69
N LYS A 137 12.94 -32.24 1.96
CA LYS A 137 13.02 -31.07 2.87
C LYS A 137 12.26 -29.89 2.30
N ALA A 138 12.42 -29.60 1.00
CA ALA A 138 11.68 -28.50 0.35
C ALA A 138 10.17 -28.82 0.30
N SER A 139 9.79 -30.07 0.02
CA SER A 139 8.38 -30.47 -0.02
C SER A 139 7.71 -30.40 1.36
N LYS A 140 8.42 -30.78 2.43
CA LYS A 140 7.91 -30.65 3.78
C LYS A 140 7.69 -29.19 4.15
N GLU A 141 8.71 -28.35 3.95
CA GLU A 141 8.63 -26.91 4.21
C GLU A 141 7.50 -26.24 3.41
N ALA A 142 7.31 -26.64 2.14
CA ALA A 142 6.21 -26.16 1.31
C ALA A 142 4.84 -26.56 1.87
N ALA A 143 4.69 -27.78 2.42
CA ALA A 143 3.47 -28.20 3.09
C ALA A 143 3.23 -27.39 4.38
N ASP A 144 4.27 -27.16 5.17
CA ASP A 144 4.20 -26.37 6.40
C ASP A 144 3.81 -24.91 6.10
N LEU A 145 4.33 -24.32 5.02
CA LEU A 145 3.93 -22.98 4.55
C LEU A 145 2.45 -22.93 4.14
N LEU A 146 1.97 -23.91 3.34
CA LEU A 146 0.55 -23.97 2.96
C LEU A 146 -0.36 -24.16 4.18
N TYR A 147 0.07 -24.92 5.17
CA TYR A 147 -0.65 -25.07 6.43
C TYR A 147 -0.75 -23.76 7.21
N ARG A 148 0.37 -23.03 7.36
CA ARG A 148 0.43 -21.72 8.04
C ARG A 148 -0.53 -20.69 7.43
N VAL A 149 -0.69 -20.69 6.13
CA VAL A 149 -1.64 -19.78 5.46
C VAL A 149 -3.08 -20.33 5.45
N GLY A 150 -3.37 -21.42 6.19
CA GLY A 150 -4.71 -21.98 6.34
C GLY A 150 -5.22 -22.74 5.11
N ILE A 151 -4.35 -23.34 4.31
CA ILE A 151 -4.77 -24.26 3.23
C ILE A 151 -4.97 -25.66 3.80
N PRO A 152 -6.20 -26.24 3.73
CA PRO A 152 -6.46 -27.59 4.22
C PRO A 152 -5.78 -28.66 3.33
N ASP A 153 -5.39 -29.78 3.95
CA ASP A 153 -4.74 -30.91 3.28
C ASP A 153 -3.50 -30.51 2.45
N PRO A 154 -2.52 -29.78 3.02
CA PRO A 154 -1.44 -29.16 2.26
C PRO A 154 -0.64 -30.15 1.42
N THR A 155 -0.39 -31.37 1.92
CA THR A 155 0.32 -32.43 1.19
C THR A 155 -0.39 -32.84 -0.10
N ARG A 156 -1.71 -32.89 -0.11
CA ARG A 156 -2.51 -33.12 -1.29
C ARG A 156 -2.46 -31.91 -2.22
N ARG A 157 -2.66 -30.70 -1.68
CA ARG A 157 -2.70 -29.44 -2.45
C ARG A 157 -1.38 -29.13 -3.17
N LEU A 158 -0.24 -29.55 -2.64
CA LEU A 158 1.04 -29.43 -3.34
C LEU A 158 1.06 -30.09 -4.72
N ARG A 159 0.22 -31.12 -4.95
CA ARG A 159 0.14 -31.85 -6.23
C ARG A 159 -0.86 -31.24 -7.20
N GLU A 160 -1.70 -30.33 -6.72
CA GLU A 160 -2.76 -29.72 -7.51
C GLU A 160 -2.24 -28.53 -8.31
N TYR A 161 -2.92 -28.22 -9.40
CA TYR A 161 -2.67 -27.07 -10.25
C TYR A 161 -3.50 -25.86 -9.80
N PRO A 162 -3.13 -24.63 -10.14
CA PRO A 162 -3.88 -23.44 -9.74
C PRO A 162 -5.38 -23.49 -10.07
N HIS A 163 -5.77 -24.03 -11.22
CA HIS A 163 -7.18 -24.13 -11.62
C HIS A 163 -8.02 -25.08 -10.76
N GLN A 164 -7.38 -25.96 -9.98
CA GLN A 164 -8.05 -26.89 -9.06
C GLN A 164 -8.30 -26.28 -7.67
N LEU A 165 -7.78 -25.07 -7.42
CA LEU A 165 -7.94 -24.33 -6.17
C LEU A 165 -9.04 -23.26 -6.29
N SER A 166 -9.75 -22.98 -5.19
CA SER A 166 -10.65 -21.82 -5.11
C SER A 166 -9.86 -20.49 -5.18
N GLY A 167 -10.54 -19.36 -5.42
CA GLY A 167 -9.92 -18.04 -5.46
C GLY A 167 -9.14 -17.73 -4.18
N GLY A 168 -9.77 -17.92 -3.02
CA GLY A 168 -9.11 -17.70 -1.72
C GLY A 168 -7.94 -18.65 -1.48
N MET A 169 -8.00 -19.91 -1.94
CA MET A 169 -6.87 -20.83 -1.83
C MET A 169 -5.70 -20.44 -2.73
N ARG A 170 -5.96 -19.90 -3.92
CA ARG A 170 -4.91 -19.35 -4.80
C ARG A 170 -4.23 -18.16 -4.15
N GLN A 171 -5.00 -17.26 -3.55
CA GLN A 171 -4.47 -16.11 -2.83
C GLN A 171 -3.60 -16.53 -1.66
N ARG A 172 -4.07 -17.49 -0.84
CA ARG A 172 -3.29 -18.06 0.25
C ARG A 172 -1.99 -18.73 -0.23
N ALA A 173 -2.02 -19.41 -1.38
CA ALA A 173 -0.82 -19.99 -1.98
C ALA A 173 0.19 -18.93 -2.41
N LEU A 174 -0.26 -17.80 -2.98
CA LEU A 174 0.61 -16.66 -3.29
C LEU A 174 1.21 -16.03 -2.03
N ILE A 175 0.42 -15.89 -0.97
CA ILE A 175 0.93 -15.41 0.34
C ILE A 175 1.98 -16.39 0.86
N ALA A 176 1.74 -17.71 0.82
CA ALA A 176 2.71 -18.71 1.22
C ALA A 176 4.03 -18.59 0.44
N MET A 177 3.95 -18.32 -0.86
CA MET A 177 5.12 -18.06 -1.70
C MET A 177 5.83 -16.77 -1.32
N ALA A 178 5.10 -15.71 -1.03
CA ALA A 178 5.66 -14.42 -0.63
C ALA A 178 6.42 -14.52 0.70
N VAL A 179 5.90 -15.25 1.67
CA VAL A 179 6.51 -15.39 3.00
C VAL A 179 7.51 -16.55 3.12
N ALA A 180 7.70 -17.35 2.06
CA ALA A 180 8.54 -18.56 2.08
C ALA A 180 9.98 -18.32 2.56
N CYS A 181 10.52 -17.13 2.35
CA CYS A 181 11.86 -16.75 2.75
C CYS A 181 11.91 -15.72 3.89
N ARG A 182 10.77 -15.42 4.54
CA ARG A 182 10.64 -14.41 5.60
C ARG A 182 11.22 -13.07 5.16
N PRO A 183 10.63 -12.42 4.16
CA PRO A 183 11.12 -11.15 3.64
C PRO A 183 11.02 -10.08 4.72
N ARG A 184 11.94 -9.12 4.71
CA ARG A 184 11.88 -7.96 5.60
C ARG A 184 10.82 -6.95 5.14
N LEU A 185 10.60 -6.88 3.82
CA LEU A 185 9.57 -6.03 3.21
C LEU A 185 8.63 -6.87 2.34
N MET A 186 7.35 -6.75 2.57
CA MET A 186 6.29 -7.29 1.74
C MET A 186 5.45 -6.15 1.16
N ILE A 187 5.17 -6.20 -0.13
CA ILE A 187 4.24 -5.29 -0.81
C ILE A 187 3.02 -6.10 -1.21
N ALA A 188 1.85 -5.70 -0.75
CA ALA A 188 0.58 -6.33 -1.12
C ALA A 188 -0.25 -5.35 -1.97
N ASP A 189 -0.32 -5.62 -3.27
CA ASP A 189 -1.06 -4.79 -4.23
C ASP A 189 -2.47 -5.36 -4.41
N GLU A 190 -3.43 -4.72 -3.76
CA GLU A 190 -4.86 -5.11 -3.74
C GLU A 190 -5.08 -6.61 -3.44
N PRO A 191 -4.53 -7.16 -2.35
CA PRO A 191 -4.46 -8.60 -2.12
C PRO A 191 -5.81 -9.28 -1.89
N THR A 192 -6.88 -8.51 -1.74
CA THR A 192 -8.23 -9.01 -1.45
C THR A 192 -9.25 -8.69 -2.55
N THR A 193 -8.82 -8.06 -3.63
CA THR A 193 -9.70 -7.74 -4.77
C THR A 193 -10.29 -9.02 -5.38
N ALA A 194 -11.58 -9.01 -5.68
CA ALA A 194 -12.35 -10.12 -6.22
C ALA A 194 -12.53 -11.34 -5.28
N LEU A 195 -12.32 -11.16 -3.98
CA LEU A 195 -12.65 -12.13 -2.95
C LEU A 195 -13.97 -11.76 -2.25
N ASP A 196 -14.67 -12.76 -1.74
CA ASP A 196 -15.82 -12.50 -0.86
C ASP A 196 -15.37 -11.92 0.50
N VAL A 197 -16.28 -11.20 1.18
CA VAL A 197 -15.99 -10.45 2.40
C VAL A 197 -15.39 -11.32 3.50
N THR A 198 -15.85 -12.57 3.62
CA THR A 198 -15.35 -13.50 4.65
C THR A 198 -13.91 -13.92 4.37
N ILE A 199 -13.60 -14.27 3.12
CA ILE A 199 -12.22 -14.62 2.72
C ILE A 199 -11.33 -13.39 2.78
N GLN A 200 -11.82 -12.20 2.41
CA GLN A 200 -11.09 -10.95 2.56
C GLN A 200 -10.64 -10.73 4.02
N ALA A 201 -11.57 -10.82 4.99
CA ALA A 201 -11.24 -10.67 6.40
C ALA A 201 -10.16 -11.67 6.86
N GLN A 202 -10.29 -12.94 6.47
CA GLN A 202 -9.31 -13.98 6.81
C GLN A 202 -7.92 -13.73 6.19
N ILE A 203 -7.85 -13.17 4.98
CA ILE A 203 -6.57 -12.82 4.33
C ILE A 203 -5.92 -11.64 5.04
N LEU A 204 -6.70 -10.63 5.45
CA LEU A 204 -6.17 -9.46 6.18
C LEU A 204 -5.65 -9.85 7.57
N GLU A 205 -6.37 -10.72 8.28
CA GLU A 205 -5.91 -11.27 9.55
C GLU A 205 -4.59 -12.04 9.37
N LEU A 206 -4.52 -12.94 8.39
CA LEU A 206 -3.30 -13.66 8.06
C LEU A 206 -2.12 -12.71 7.77
N LEU A 207 -2.32 -11.63 7.00
CA LEU A 207 -1.27 -10.65 6.72
C LEU A 207 -0.84 -9.92 7.99
N LYS A 208 -1.79 -9.59 8.87
CA LYS A 208 -1.51 -8.95 10.16
C LYS A 208 -0.66 -9.85 11.07
N ASP A 209 -1.01 -11.13 11.16
CA ASP A 209 -0.26 -12.10 11.95
C ASP A 209 1.18 -12.26 11.45
N LEU A 210 1.36 -12.35 10.13
CA LEU A 210 2.69 -12.43 9.52
C LEU A 210 3.56 -11.19 9.80
N VAL A 211 2.96 -9.99 9.76
CA VAL A 211 3.66 -8.74 10.14
C VAL A 211 4.08 -8.77 11.61
N THR A 212 3.16 -9.18 12.50
CA THR A 212 3.39 -9.17 13.94
C THR A 212 4.40 -10.25 14.38
N GLU A 213 4.25 -11.47 13.85
CA GLU A 213 5.09 -12.60 14.25
C GLU A 213 6.52 -12.55 13.67
N GLU A 214 6.67 -12.10 12.43
CA GLU A 214 7.94 -12.12 11.71
C GLU A 214 8.64 -10.76 11.69
N GLY A 215 7.99 -9.69 12.16
CA GLY A 215 8.53 -8.33 12.12
C GLY A 215 8.66 -7.77 10.69
N THR A 216 7.96 -8.35 9.72
CA THR A 216 7.96 -7.91 8.33
C THR A 216 7.33 -6.53 8.21
N ALA A 217 7.94 -5.59 7.48
CA ALA A 217 7.26 -4.36 7.07
C ALA A 217 6.28 -4.68 5.94
N LEU A 218 5.05 -4.15 6.01
CA LEU A 218 4.05 -4.34 4.97
C LEU A 218 3.65 -3.00 4.33
N LEU A 219 3.83 -2.89 3.01
CA LEU A 219 3.20 -1.85 2.21
C LEU A 219 1.89 -2.41 1.64
N MET A 220 0.76 -1.97 2.19
CA MET A 220 -0.58 -2.34 1.75
C MET A 220 -1.10 -1.34 0.74
N ILE A 221 -1.34 -1.78 -0.48
CA ILE A 221 -1.94 -0.97 -1.54
C ILE A 221 -3.39 -1.40 -1.69
N THR A 222 -4.30 -0.45 -1.55
CA THR A 222 -5.75 -0.70 -1.68
C THR A 222 -6.51 0.57 -2.03
N HIS A 223 -7.69 0.43 -2.57
CA HIS A 223 -8.68 1.50 -2.69
C HIS A 223 -9.76 1.41 -1.60
N ASP A 224 -9.74 0.37 -0.76
CA ASP A 224 -10.71 0.12 0.30
C ASP A 224 -10.21 0.70 1.63
N LEU A 225 -10.83 1.79 2.06
CA LEU A 225 -10.51 2.43 3.33
C LEU A 225 -10.94 1.61 4.55
N GLY A 226 -11.90 0.69 4.41
CA GLY A 226 -12.26 -0.25 5.47
C GLY A 226 -11.11 -1.20 5.79
N VAL A 227 -10.41 -1.68 4.77
CA VAL A 227 -9.17 -2.47 4.93
C VAL A 227 -8.11 -1.66 5.66
N VAL A 228 -7.94 -0.40 5.27
CA VAL A 228 -6.94 0.49 5.87
C VAL A 228 -7.23 0.77 7.33
N ALA A 229 -8.49 1.03 7.68
CA ALA A 229 -8.94 1.26 9.05
C ALA A 229 -8.65 0.07 9.98
N GLY A 230 -8.77 -1.16 9.45
CA GLY A 230 -8.56 -2.39 10.22
C GLY A 230 -7.11 -2.83 10.36
N LEU A 231 -6.24 -2.48 9.38
CA LEU A 231 -4.91 -3.09 9.27
C LEU A 231 -3.75 -2.10 9.35
N CYS A 232 -3.87 -0.90 8.74
CA CYS A 232 -2.74 0.00 8.59
C CYS A 232 -2.45 0.81 9.86
N ASP A 233 -1.17 1.06 10.13
CA ASP A 233 -0.68 1.95 11.18
C ASP A 233 -0.49 3.37 10.66
N ASP A 234 0.14 3.50 9.50
CA ASP A 234 0.41 4.76 8.79
C ASP A 234 -0.26 4.74 7.43
N ILE A 235 -0.74 5.87 6.96
CA ILE A 235 -1.53 5.97 5.73
C ILE A 235 -1.02 7.10 4.87
N ASN A 236 -0.82 6.82 3.58
CA ASN A 236 -0.52 7.79 2.55
C ASN A 236 -1.66 7.79 1.53
N VAL A 237 -2.37 8.88 1.42
CA VAL A 237 -3.47 9.05 0.46
C VAL A 237 -2.92 9.62 -0.83
N LEU A 238 -3.04 8.88 -1.93
CA LEU A 238 -2.57 9.27 -3.25
C LEU A 238 -3.70 9.77 -4.13
N TYR A 239 -3.46 10.89 -4.79
CA TYR A 239 -4.29 11.43 -5.86
C TYR A 239 -3.42 11.90 -7.02
N ALA A 240 -3.72 11.46 -8.25
CA ALA A 240 -2.99 11.85 -9.47
C ALA A 240 -1.45 11.79 -9.30
N GLY A 241 -0.92 10.69 -8.80
CA GLY A 241 0.51 10.45 -8.64
C GLY A 241 1.19 11.17 -7.47
N ARG A 242 0.48 11.94 -6.66
CA ARG A 242 1.03 12.67 -5.49
C ARG A 242 0.41 12.20 -4.18
N ALA A 243 1.18 12.20 -3.10
CA ALA A 243 0.64 12.06 -1.76
C ALA A 243 -0.05 13.37 -1.37
N VAL A 244 -1.37 13.34 -1.20
CA VAL A 244 -2.18 14.53 -0.87
C VAL A 244 -2.42 14.67 0.64
N GLU A 245 -2.41 13.56 1.36
CA GLU A 245 -2.49 13.54 2.82
C GLU A 245 -1.73 12.33 3.37
N THR A 246 -1.01 12.53 4.47
CA THR A 246 -0.27 11.49 5.17
C THR A 246 -0.51 11.61 6.67
N ALA A 247 -0.85 10.51 7.33
CA ALA A 247 -1.06 10.50 8.77
C ALA A 247 -1.00 9.08 9.34
N GLN A 248 -0.91 8.96 10.65
CA GLN A 248 -1.30 7.75 11.34
C GLN A 248 -2.80 7.48 11.16
N ARG A 249 -3.19 6.21 11.32
CA ARG A 249 -4.58 5.80 11.16
C ARG A 249 -5.56 6.64 11.99
N ALA A 250 -5.36 6.73 13.29
CA ALA A 250 -6.31 7.41 14.17
C ALA A 250 -6.51 8.90 13.81
N PRO A 251 -5.46 9.72 13.63
CA PRO A 251 -5.62 11.10 13.17
C PRO A 251 -6.31 11.22 11.80
N LEU A 252 -5.97 10.36 10.82
CA LEU A 252 -6.54 10.44 9.47
C LEU A 252 -8.06 10.21 9.48
N PHE A 253 -8.53 9.25 10.27
CA PHE A 253 -9.96 8.93 10.34
C PHE A 253 -10.74 9.90 11.24
N ALA A 254 -10.09 10.44 12.29
CA ALA A 254 -10.72 11.38 13.20
C ALA A 254 -10.84 12.79 12.62
N ASP A 255 -9.80 13.26 11.91
CA ASP A 255 -9.70 14.64 11.44
C ASP A 255 -9.01 14.70 10.07
N PRO A 256 -9.65 14.17 8.99
CA PRO A 256 -9.11 14.26 7.65
C PRO A 256 -9.13 15.74 7.19
N THR A 257 -8.01 16.21 6.64
CA THR A 257 -7.84 17.63 6.29
C THR A 257 -7.89 17.90 4.80
N HIS A 258 -7.51 16.93 3.96
CA HIS A 258 -7.61 17.14 2.50
C HIS A 258 -9.02 16.80 2.00
N PRO A 259 -9.68 17.69 1.20
CA PRO A 259 -11.04 17.46 0.69
C PRO A 259 -11.25 16.13 -0.03
N TYR A 260 -10.21 15.63 -0.72
CA TYR A 260 -10.25 14.30 -1.34
C TYR A 260 -10.37 13.18 -0.32
N THR A 261 -9.59 13.23 0.77
CA THR A 261 -9.66 12.24 1.86
C THR A 261 -11.03 12.25 2.52
N VAL A 262 -11.59 13.45 2.77
CA VAL A 262 -12.95 13.60 3.29
C VAL A 262 -13.96 12.95 2.35
N GLY A 263 -13.84 13.19 1.04
CA GLY A 263 -14.70 12.57 0.02
C GLY A 263 -14.59 11.06 -0.04
N LEU A 264 -13.34 10.51 0.06
CA LEU A 264 -13.12 9.06 0.12
C LEU A 264 -13.80 8.44 1.34
N LEU A 265 -13.64 9.05 2.52
CA LEU A 265 -14.27 8.59 3.77
C LEU A 265 -15.80 8.72 3.70
N GLY A 266 -16.32 9.78 3.07
CA GLY A 266 -17.75 9.99 2.84
C GLY A 266 -18.39 8.99 1.88
N SER A 267 -17.59 8.30 1.09
CA SER A 267 -18.05 7.27 0.14
C SER A 267 -18.17 5.87 0.76
N ILE A 268 -17.72 5.70 2.03
CA ILE A 268 -17.82 4.41 2.73
C ILE A 268 -19.25 4.26 3.30
N PRO A 269 -19.97 3.14 2.99
CA PRO A 269 -21.24 2.86 3.65
C PRO A 269 -21.08 2.70 5.16
N ARG A 270 -21.83 3.47 5.93
CA ARG A 270 -21.85 3.37 7.40
C ARG A 270 -22.96 2.42 7.84
N LEU A 271 -22.65 1.46 8.69
CA LEU A 271 -23.65 0.52 9.24
C LEU A 271 -24.64 1.18 10.19
N ASP A 272 -24.22 2.27 10.83
CA ASP A 272 -24.98 3.07 11.81
C ASP A 272 -25.74 4.24 11.16
N ALA A 273 -25.56 4.47 9.86
CA ALA A 273 -26.26 5.53 9.15
C ALA A 273 -27.77 5.28 9.10
N PRO A 274 -28.61 6.33 9.20
CA PRO A 274 -30.05 6.21 9.00
C PRO A 274 -30.36 5.56 7.66
N ARG A 275 -31.35 4.66 7.62
CA ARG A 275 -31.80 4.04 6.37
C ARG A 275 -32.22 5.09 5.35
N GLY A 276 -31.53 5.12 4.19
CA GLY A 276 -31.83 6.06 3.10
C GLY A 276 -30.90 7.29 3.06
N GLU A 277 -29.91 7.39 3.94
CA GLU A 277 -28.85 8.38 3.78
C GLU A 277 -28.06 8.09 2.50
N ALA A 278 -28.01 9.06 1.59
CA ALA A 278 -27.31 8.92 0.33
C ALA A 278 -25.79 9.04 0.56
N LEU A 279 -25.02 8.09 0.03
CA LEU A 279 -23.57 8.24 -0.04
C LEU A 279 -23.22 9.48 -0.88
N THR A 280 -22.22 10.23 -0.45
CA THR A 280 -21.72 11.38 -1.20
C THR A 280 -20.51 10.94 -2.05
N PRO A 281 -20.73 10.52 -3.30
CA PRO A 281 -19.62 10.11 -4.15
C PRO A 281 -18.78 11.32 -4.56
N ILE A 282 -17.47 11.11 -4.73
CA ILE A 282 -16.59 12.12 -5.31
C ILE A 282 -16.98 12.29 -6.79
N ARG A 283 -17.25 13.51 -7.23
CA ARG A 283 -17.70 13.82 -8.60
C ARG A 283 -16.61 13.53 -9.63
N GLY A 284 -16.99 13.06 -10.81
CA GLY A 284 -16.10 12.82 -11.95
C GLY A 284 -15.14 11.66 -11.74
N SER A 285 -14.11 11.56 -12.59
CA SER A 285 -13.11 10.50 -12.58
C SER A 285 -11.71 11.09 -12.53
N VAL A 286 -10.75 10.37 -11.95
CA VAL A 286 -9.32 10.76 -11.96
C VAL A 286 -8.82 10.91 -13.41
N ASN A 287 -9.30 10.08 -14.33
CA ASN A 287 -8.84 10.07 -15.73
C ASN A 287 -9.37 11.25 -16.57
N ASP A 288 -10.46 11.92 -16.13
CA ASP A 288 -11.12 12.95 -16.93
C ASP A 288 -10.36 14.29 -16.93
N ASN A 289 -9.40 14.49 -16.02
CA ASN A 289 -8.77 15.79 -15.78
C ASN A 289 -7.27 15.75 -15.48
N ILE A 290 -6.55 14.68 -15.86
CA ILE A 290 -5.09 14.66 -15.74
C ILE A 290 -4.44 15.42 -16.93
N ALA A 291 -4.85 16.65 -17.16
CA ALA A 291 -3.90 17.65 -17.60
C ALA A 291 -3.13 18.04 -16.31
N TRP A 292 -1.86 17.69 -16.22
CA TRP A 292 -0.98 18.12 -15.13
C TRP A 292 -1.00 19.64 -15.09
N THR A 293 -1.94 20.17 -14.30
CA THR A 293 -2.05 21.59 -14.07
C THR A 293 -0.92 22.00 -13.14
N ASP A 294 -0.38 23.19 -13.31
CA ASP A 294 0.62 23.76 -12.38
C ASP A 294 0.05 23.96 -10.96
N GLY A 295 -1.22 23.57 -10.71
CA GLY A 295 -1.93 23.72 -9.46
C GLY A 295 -2.30 22.41 -8.77
N CYS A 296 -3.31 22.46 -7.90
CA CYS A 296 -3.87 21.31 -7.23
C CYS A 296 -4.61 20.41 -8.24
N ALA A 297 -4.15 19.16 -8.38
CA ALA A 297 -4.76 18.19 -9.30
C ALA A 297 -6.22 17.85 -8.94
N PHE A 298 -6.63 17.99 -7.68
CA PHE A 298 -7.99 17.75 -7.22
C PHE A 298 -8.93 18.95 -7.44
N ALA A 299 -8.42 20.15 -7.74
CA ALA A 299 -9.20 21.38 -7.87
C ALA A 299 -10.46 21.24 -8.73
N PRO A 300 -10.47 20.54 -9.89
CA PRO A 300 -11.68 20.38 -10.74
C PRO A 300 -12.80 19.57 -10.10
N ARG A 301 -12.49 18.77 -9.06
CA ARG A 301 -13.45 17.89 -8.36
C ARG A 301 -13.73 18.35 -6.92
N CYS A 302 -13.09 19.44 -6.50
CA CYS A 302 -13.09 19.90 -5.12
C CYS A 302 -14.25 20.85 -4.85
N ASP A 303 -15.11 20.51 -3.88
CA ASP A 303 -16.20 21.41 -3.43
C ASP A 303 -15.67 22.61 -2.61
N HIS A 304 -14.40 22.52 -2.12
CA HIS A 304 -13.70 23.60 -1.39
C HIS A 304 -12.74 24.39 -2.29
N TYR A 305 -12.93 24.36 -3.61
CA TYR A 305 -12.07 25.04 -4.57
C TYR A 305 -11.99 26.54 -4.33
N THR A 306 -10.79 27.09 -4.40
CA THR A 306 -10.49 28.54 -4.44
C THR A 306 -9.53 28.83 -5.59
N SER A 307 -9.44 30.11 -6.02
CA SER A 307 -8.51 30.51 -7.09
C SER A 307 -7.03 30.26 -6.71
N GLU A 308 -6.69 30.18 -5.44
CA GLU A 308 -5.36 29.86 -4.96
C GLU A 308 -4.93 28.44 -5.30
N CYS A 309 -5.89 27.52 -5.46
CA CYS A 309 -5.62 26.13 -5.87
C CYS A 309 -4.94 26.02 -7.24
N LEU A 310 -4.98 27.08 -8.07
CA LEU A 310 -4.35 27.11 -9.39
C LEU A 310 -3.01 27.85 -9.42
N GLN A 311 -2.57 28.46 -8.32
CA GLN A 311 -1.36 29.31 -8.29
C GLN A 311 -0.05 28.52 -8.21
N GLY A 312 -0.12 27.18 -8.09
CA GLY A 312 1.02 26.27 -8.01
C GLY A 312 0.65 24.97 -7.30
N PRO A 313 1.49 23.94 -7.42
CA PRO A 313 1.24 22.67 -6.73
C PRO A 313 1.34 22.90 -5.22
N PRO A 314 0.29 22.54 -4.43
CA PRO A 314 0.32 22.69 -2.99
C PRO A 314 1.49 21.90 -2.37
N LYS A 315 2.22 22.55 -1.45
CA LYS A 315 3.28 21.89 -0.68
C LYS A 315 2.67 21.01 0.43
N LEU A 316 3.41 19.99 0.85
CA LEU A 316 3.04 19.20 2.02
C LEU A 316 3.26 20.04 3.28
N VAL A 317 2.21 20.26 4.07
CA VAL A 317 2.21 21.07 5.28
C VAL A 317 1.73 20.24 6.45
N THR A 318 2.45 20.28 7.58
CA THR A 318 2.06 19.57 8.80
C THR A 318 0.82 20.23 9.42
N VAL A 319 -0.17 19.44 9.81
CA VAL A 319 -1.39 19.91 10.50
C VAL A 319 -1.01 20.52 11.85
N GLY A 320 -1.52 21.74 12.13
CA GLY A 320 -1.15 22.51 13.34
C GLY A 320 0.18 23.23 13.28
N GLY A 321 0.95 23.11 12.18
CA GLY A 321 2.12 23.95 11.91
C GLY A 321 1.67 25.34 11.45
N GLU A 322 2.33 26.41 11.89
CA GLU A 322 2.04 27.78 11.44
C GLU A 322 2.16 27.84 9.90
N ALA A 323 1.08 28.18 9.25
CA ALA A 323 1.08 28.53 7.83
C ALA A 323 1.82 29.89 7.67
N GLY A 324 3.15 29.88 7.55
CA GLY A 324 3.89 31.12 7.45
C GLY A 324 5.41 31.05 7.39
N ALA A 325 6.04 29.95 7.72
CA ALA A 325 7.47 29.79 7.51
C ALA A 325 7.74 29.26 6.09
N GLY A 326 7.81 30.18 5.12
CA GLY A 326 8.32 29.87 3.80
C GLY A 326 9.75 29.31 3.92
N PRO A 327 10.10 28.24 3.16
CA PRO A 327 11.47 27.74 3.19
C PRO A 327 12.42 28.79 2.65
N ALA A 328 13.53 29.00 3.34
CA ALA A 328 14.69 29.67 2.80
C ALA A 328 15.11 28.97 1.50
N ASP A 329 15.40 29.79 0.49
CA ASP A 329 15.79 29.35 -0.85
C ASP A 329 16.82 28.20 -0.83
N GLY A 330 16.52 27.10 -1.50
CA GLY A 330 17.49 26.12 -1.96
C GLY A 330 17.62 24.79 -1.20
N ALA A 331 16.73 24.49 -0.25
CA ALA A 331 16.65 23.12 0.32
C ALA A 331 15.35 22.48 -0.17
N GLY A 332 15.49 21.50 -1.04
CA GLY A 332 14.35 20.63 -1.39
C GLY A 332 13.64 20.11 -0.15
N ASP A 333 12.39 19.71 -0.32
CA ASP A 333 11.38 19.25 0.66
C ASP A 333 11.88 18.20 1.70
N ARG A 334 13.03 18.46 2.33
CA ARG A 334 13.71 17.58 3.31
C ARG A 334 13.06 17.59 4.71
N ALA A 335 11.89 18.20 4.86
CA ALA A 335 11.31 18.42 6.18
C ALA A 335 10.58 17.22 6.80
N ALA A 336 10.59 16.04 6.19
CA ALA A 336 9.91 14.85 6.76
C ALA A 336 10.79 13.59 6.85
N THR A 337 12.08 13.62 6.54
CA THR A 337 12.95 12.44 6.57
C THR A 337 13.72 12.23 7.88
N GLY A 338 13.42 13.00 8.91
CA GLY A 338 13.99 12.85 10.24
C GLY A 338 12.98 12.23 11.21
N ASN A 339 13.07 10.92 11.46
CA ASN A 339 12.72 10.26 12.71
C ASN A 339 11.44 10.75 13.46
N ALA A 340 10.32 10.92 12.79
CA ALA A 340 9.04 11.14 13.43
C ALA A 340 8.05 10.11 12.90
N VAL A 341 7.38 9.43 13.79
CA VAL A 341 6.03 8.90 13.59
C VAL A 341 5.32 9.83 12.62
N ALA A 342 4.76 9.30 11.51
CA ALA A 342 4.24 10.10 10.40
C ALA A 342 3.40 11.26 10.94
N ALA A 343 3.92 12.48 10.85
CA ALA A 343 3.19 13.65 11.24
C ALA A 343 1.98 13.78 10.32
N HIS A 344 0.81 14.14 10.87
CA HIS A 344 -0.35 14.43 10.04
C HIS A 344 -0.02 15.63 9.13
N ALA A 345 0.02 15.42 7.82
CA ALA A 345 0.38 16.44 6.84
C ALA A 345 -0.51 16.32 5.59
N HIS A 346 -0.78 17.47 4.96
CA HIS A 346 -1.62 17.54 3.75
C HIS A 346 -1.04 18.48 2.69
N ARG A 347 -1.45 18.29 1.43
CA ARG A 347 -1.16 19.17 0.29
C ARG A 347 -2.44 19.93 -0.12
N CYS A 348 -2.91 20.85 0.71
CA CYS A 348 -4.08 21.66 0.43
C CYS A 348 -3.88 23.11 0.87
N VAL A 349 -4.24 24.07 0.02
CA VAL A 349 -4.22 25.51 0.35
C VAL A 349 -5.47 25.93 1.13
N ASN A 350 -6.57 25.17 1.03
CA ASN A 350 -7.81 25.40 1.74
C ASN A 350 -8.29 24.08 2.40
N PRO A 351 -7.61 23.63 3.48
CA PRO A 351 -7.95 22.36 4.14
C PRO A 351 -9.32 22.44 4.80
N VAL A 352 -10.01 21.30 4.87
CA VAL A 352 -11.26 21.16 5.61
C VAL A 352 -10.97 21.30 7.09
N GLN A 353 -11.75 22.12 7.79
CA GLN A 353 -11.64 22.29 9.24
C GLN A 353 -12.55 21.29 9.96
N HIS A 354 -12.16 20.91 11.16
CA HIS A 354 -12.90 19.94 11.98
C HIS A 354 -14.39 20.28 12.17
N ALA A 355 -14.75 21.55 12.19
CA ALA A 355 -16.13 22.02 12.27
C ALA A 355 -16.99 21.70 11.04
N ASP A 356 -16.35 21.45 9.89
CA ASP A 356 -17.01 21.14 8.62
C ASP A 356 -17.18 19.61 8.42
N VAL A 357 -16.52 18.81 9.23
CA VAL A 357 -16.64 17.35 9.25
C VAL A 357 -17.75 17.00 10.24
N VAL A 358 -18.97 16.89 9.75
CA VAL A 358 -20.13 16.44 10.54
C VAL A 358 -19.75 15.19 11.35
N ASP A 359 -20.06 15.24 12.65
CA ASP A 359 -19.88 14.22 13.69
C ASP A 359 -19.64 12.79 13.16
N ARG A 360 -18.36 12.44 12.95
CA ARG A 360 -17.93 11.13 12.42
C ARG A 360 -17.33 10.28 13.52
N THR A 361 -17.79 10.45 14.75
CA THR A 361 -17.49 9.51 15.81
C THR A 361 -18.17 8.20 15.48
N VAL A 362 -17.49 7.28 14.86
CA VAL A 362 -17.57 5.82 15.07
C VAL A 362 -16.63 5.09 14.10
N LEU A 363 -15.42 4.85 14.55
CA LEU A 363 -14.70 3.62 14.23
C LEU A 363 -14.10 3.09 15.53
N GLU A 364 -14.95 2.85 16.53
CA GLU A 364 -14.61 1.90 17.57
C GLU A 364 -14.56 0.52 16.91
N SER A 365 -13.43 -0.14 17.06
CA SER A 365 -13.25 -1.54 16.66
C SER A 365 -14.45 -2.36 17.13
N PRO A 366 -14.99 -3.29 16.31
CA PRO A 366 -15.94 -4.26 16.83
C PRO A 366 -15.26 -4.99 18.00
N ALA A 367 -15.81 -4.83 19.19
CA ALA A 367 -15.41 -5.56 20.36
C ALA A 367 -15.41 -7.05 19.99
N VAL A 368 -14.30 -7.72 20.23
CA VAL A 368 -14.23 -9.17 20.29
C VAL A 368 -15.27 -9.58 21.33
N VAL A 369 -16.38 -10.16 20.88
CA VAL A 369 -17.36 -10.80 21.75
C VAL A 369 -16.63 -11.99 22.34
N GLY A 370 -16.18 -11.85 23.58
CA GLY A 370 -15.68 -12.94 24.38
C GLY A 370 -16.81 -13.92 24.62
N ASP A 371 -16.61 -15.17 24.25
CA ASP A 371 -17.41 -16.30 24.68
C ASP A 371 -17.24 -16.49 26.18
N ASP A 372 -18.15 -15.92 26.97
CA ASP A 372 -18.42 -16.33 28.35
C ASP A 372 -19.83 -16.93 28.39
N GLU A 373 -19.94 -18.19 28.02
CA GLU A 373 -21.01 -19.07 28.48
C GLU A 373 -20.40 -20.30 29.16
N GLU A 374 -20.03 -20.11 30.45
CA GLU A 374 -19.97 -21.20 31.39
C GLU A 374 -21.31 -21.36 32.09
N ALA A 375 -21.82 -22.57 31.96
CA ALA A 375 -22.55 -23.36 32.93
C ALA A 375 -23.65 -22.70 33.77
N GLN A 376 -24.88 -23.14 33.59
CA GLN A 376 -25.72 -23.71 34.65
C GLN A 376 -27.10 -24.15 34.09
N GLY A 377 -27.41 -25.45 34.28
CA GLY A 377 -28.76 -25.97 34.08
C GLY A 377 -28.81 -27.39 33.51
#